data_2ca138df27d4c162dfaa4499f501334e
#
_entry.id   2ca138df27d4c162dfaa4499f501334e
#
_cell.length_a   1.000
_cell.length_b   1.000
_cell.length_c   1.000
_cell.angle_alpha   90.00
_cell.angle_beta   90.00
_cell.angle_gamma   90.00
#
_symmetry.space_group_name_H-M   'P 1'
#
loop_
_entity.id
_entity.type
_entity.pdbx_description
1 polymer ?
#
loop_
_entity_poly.entity_id
_entity_poly.type
_entity_poly.pdbx_seq_one_letter_code
_entity_poly.pdbx_strand_id
1 'polypeptide(L)'
;YSTLNPQYSGLFLRLAQACLGLTLVGLFDREKGMVGVIGRYEQHDVLTGPIVGYDRTLPRATGLYRRLRAINHAAARNGHRLYHMSAGAEGFKRLRGGRATVEYMIADFRHAPQAQRRAARILSSLTQRAARRLRTDS
;
A
#
# COMPACT_ATOMS: atom_id res chain seq x y z
N TYR A 1 9.45 -7.32 -7.61
CA TYR A 1 8.45 -6.27 -7.62
C TYR A 1 7.87 -6.13 -9.01
N SER A 2 6.55 -6.05 -9.11
CA SER A 2 5.83 -5.92 -10.36
C SER A 2 6.15 -4.59 -11.03
N THR A 3 6.37 -4.61 -12.34
CA THR A 3 6.41 -3.41 -13.20
C THR A 3 5.06 -2.68 -13.22
N LEU A 4 4.02 -3.33 -12.66
CA LEU A 4 2.67 -2.77 -12.54
C LEU A 4 2.48 -1.87 -11.31
N ASN A 5 3.48 -1.72 -10.44
CA ASN A 5 3.38 -0.79 -9.31
C ASN A 5 3.36 0.66 -9.83
N PRO A 6 2.39 1.48 -9.40
CA PRO A 6 2.32 2.87 -9.81
C PRO A 6 3.59 3.61 -9.38
N GLN A 7 4.15 4.39 -10.29
CA GLN A 7 5.21 5.32 -9.97
C GLN A 7 4.59 6.68 -9.68
N TYR A 8 4.76 7.15 -8.46
CA TYR A 8 4.23 8.43 -8.04
C TYR A 8 5.19 9.56 -8.42
N SER A 9 4.67 10.62 -9.04
CA SER A 9 5.46 11.82 -9.30
C SER A 9 5.79 12.57 -8.00
N GLY A 10 6.87 13.34 -8.00
CA GLY A 10 7.20 14.20 -6.86
C GLY A 10 6.09 15.21 -6.53
N LEU A 11 5.38 15.71 -7.56
CA LEU A 11 4.22 16.59 -7.37
C LEU A 11 3.10 15.87 -6.63
N PHE A 12 2.74 14.64 -7.05
CA PHE A 12 1.73 13.85 -6.36
C PHE A 12 2.08 13.66 -4.88
N LEU A 13 3.33 13.29 -4.57
CA LEU A 13 3.75 13.06 -3.19
C LEU A 13 3.66 14.32 -2.35
N ARG A 14 4.06 15.50 -2.88
CA ARG A 14 3.92 16.79 -2.18
C ARG A 14 2.46 17.14 -1.92
N LEU A 15 1.59 16.99 -2.92
CA LEU A 15 0.16 17.24 -2.74
C LEU A 15 -0.49 16.27 -1.75
N ALA A 16 -0.11 15.00 -1.79
CA ALA A 16 -0.60 13.99 -0.86
C ALA A 16 -0.18 14.30 0.60
N GLN A 17 1.03 14.82 0.80
CA GLN A 17 1.46 15.31 2.12
C GLN A 17 0.65 16.54 2.57
N ALA A 18 0.50 17.52 1.69
CA ALA A 18 -0.14 18.79 2.03
C ALA A 18 -1.67 18.67 2.21
N CYS A 19 -2.34 17.87 1.36
CA CYS A 19 -3.80 17.86 1.27
C CYS A 19 -4.44 16.59 1.84
N LEU A 20 -3.72 15.46 1.88
CA LEU A 20 -4.27 14.16 2.27
C LEU A 20 -3.65 13.59 3.56
N GLY A 21 -2.75 14.32 4.20
CA GLY A 21 -2.12 13.87 5.43
C GLY A 21 -1.14 12.69 5.26
N LEU A 22 -0.55 12.52 4.07
CA LEU A 22 0.48 11.52 3.86
C LEU A 22 1.74 11.86 4.66
N THR A 23 2.13 11.00 5.58
CA THR A 23 3.43 11.10 6.26
C THR A 23 4.46 10.24 5.53
N LEU A 24 5.57 10.84 5.10
CA LEU A 24 6.71 10.13 4.52
C LEU A 24 7.86 10.08 5.53
N VAL A 25 8.42 8.91 5.74
CA VAL A 25 9.58 8.67 6.60
C VAL A 25 10.72 8.10 5.79
N GLY A 26 11.85 8.80 5.74
CA GLY A 26 13.07 8.36 5.06
C GLY A 26 13.91 7.44 5.94
N LEU A 27 14.52 6.45 5.32
CA LEU A 27 15.56 5.62 5.90
C LEU A 27 16.91 6.05 5.30
N PHE A 28 17.83 6.45 6.15
CA PHE A 28 19.13 6.96 5.74
C PHE A 28 20.25 6.00 6.13
N ASP A 29 21.20 5.85 5.24
CA ASP A 29 22.50 5.26 5.48
C ASP A 29 23.52 6.38 5.67
N ARG A 30 24.54 6.15 6.50
CA ARG A 30 25.54 7.21 6.83
C ARG A 30 26.36 7.65 5.63
N GLU A 31 26.66 6.71 4.72
CA GLU A 31 27.55 6.96 3.57
C GLU A 31 26.76 7.24 2.29
N LYS A 32 25.60 6.58 2.13
CA LYS A 32 24.82 6.59 0.89
C LYS A 32 23.65 7.60 0.90
N GLY A 33 23.38 8.22 2.03
CA GLY A 33 22.23 9.10 2.15
C GLY A 33 20.91 8.34 2.23
N MET A 34 19.85 8.81 1.58
CA MET A 34 18.54 8.19 1.65
C MET A 34 18.48 6.89 0.86
N VAL A 35 18.33 5.76 1.54
CA VAL A 35 18.27 4.42 0.95
C VAL A 35 16.85 3.83 0.89
N GLY A 36 15.88 4.52 1.46
CA GLY A 36 14.50 4.07 1.39
C GLY A 36 13.51 5.07 1.96
N VAL A 37 12.25 4.88 1.64
CA VAL A 37 11.14 5.70 2.13
C VAL A 37 9.93 4.82 2.38
N ILE A 38 9.18 5.12 3.44
CA ILE A 38 7.88 4.52 3.70
C ILE A 38 6.86 5.63 3.95
N GLY A 39 5.66 5.45 3.38
CA GLY A 39 4.55 6.38 3.55
C GLY A 39 3.42 5.74 4.31
N ARG A 40 2.70 6.57 5.08
CA ARG A 40 1.52 6.17 5.81
C ARG A 40 0.48 7.28 5.86
N TYR A 41 -0.77 6.85 5.96
CA TYR A 41 -1.90 7.68 6.36
C TYR A 41 -2.38 7.21 7.73
N GLU A 42 -2.71 8.16 8.58
CA GLU A 42 -3.31 7.90 9.88
C GLU A 42 -4.71 8.52 9.89
N GLN A 43 -5.72 7.69 10.07
CA GLN A 43 -7.11 8.14 10.11
C GLN A 43 -7.83 7.44 11.26
N HIS A 44 -8.23 8.21 12.26
CA HIS A 44 -8.79 7.70 13.51
C HIS A 44 -7.83 6.66 14.14
N ASP A 45 -8.31 5.44 14.33
CA ASP A 45 -7.57 4.31 14.91
C ASP A 45 -6.95 3.36 13.85
N VAL A 46 -6.89 3.80 12.59
CA VAL A 46 -6.35 3.02 11.46
C VAL A 46 -5.10 3.68 10.89
N LEU A 47 -4.03 2.91 10.82
CA LEU A 47 -2.83 3.27 10.07
C LEU A 47 -2.80 2.50 8.75
N THR A 48 -2.69 3.21 7.63
CA THR A 48 -2.56 2.60 6.30
C THR A 48 -1.18 2.88 5.72
N GLY A 49 -0.46 1.85 5.27
CA GLY A 49 0.89 1.96 4.72
C GLY A 49 0.96 1.69 3.22
N PRO A 50 0.51 2.63 2.35
CA PRO A 50 0.38 2.40 0.91
C PRO A 50 1.70 2.49 0.15
N ILE A 51 2.68 3.22 0.68
CA ILE A 51 3.91 3.55 -0.03
C ILE A 51 5.10 2.88 0.64
N VAL A 52 5.93 2.21 -0.16
CA VAL A 52 7.25 1.75 0.22
C VAL A 52 8.17 1.77 -1.00
N GLY A 53 9.28 2.45 -0.87
CA GLY A 53 10.34 2.50 -1.88
C GLY A 53 11.70 2.34 -1.23
N TYR A 54 12.63 1.70 -1.91
CA TYR A 54 14.00 1.56 -1.42
C TYR A 54 14.96 1.29 -2.56
N ASP A 55 16.24 1.58 -2.31
CA ASP A 55 17.32 1.35 -3.26
C ASP A 55 17.50 -0.16 -3.50
N ARG A 56 17.24 -0.58 -4.74
CA ARG A 56 17.33 -1.98 -5.17
C ARG A 56 18.73 -2.39 -5.57
N THR A 57 19.66 -1.46 -5.68
CA THR A 57 21.08 -1.74 -5.98
C THR A 57 21.78 -2.33 -4.75
N LEU A 58 21.24 -2.06 -3.57
CA LEU A 58 21.79 -2.59 -2.33
C LEU A 58 21.46 -4.09 -2.12
N PRO A 59 22.39 -4.85 -1.53
CA PRO A 59 22.17 -6.28 -1.29
C PRO A 59 20.90 -6.56 -0.49
N ARG A 60 20.20 -7.65 -0.83
CA ARG A 60 18.98 -8.07 -0.09
C ARG A 60 19.24 -8.31 1.39
N ALA A 61 20.48 -8.69 1.77
CA ALA A 61 20.89 -8.87 3.15
C ALA A 61 20.75 -7.61 4.01
N THR A 62 20.78 -6.40 3.42
CA THR A 62 20.52 -5.15 4.14
C THR A 62 19.12 -5.08 4.75
N GLY A 63 18.19 -5.87 4.23
CA GLY A 63 16.82 -5.98 4.76
C GLY A 63 16.02 -4.68 4.71
N LEU A 64 16.25 -3.79 3.74
CA LEU A 64 15.63 -2.47 3.67
C LEU A 64 14.10 -2.53 3.75
N TYR A 65 13.48 -3.44 3.02
CA TYR A 65 12.03 -3.63 3.08
C TYR A 65 11.55 -3.94 4.51
N ARG A 66 12.25 -4.84 5.20
CA ARG A 66 11.94 -5.23 6.59
C ARG A 66 12.09 -4.04 7.54
N ARG A 67 13.18 -3.27 7.40
CA ARG A 67 13.47 -2.08 8.24
C ARG A 67 12.40 -1.00 8.03
N LEU A 68 12.05 -0.70 6.79
CA LEU A 68 10.99 0.25 6.48
C LEU A 68 9.63 -0.19 7.05
N ARG A 69 9.26 -1.47 6.87
CA ARG A 69 8.00 -1.97 7.44
C ARG A 69 7.99 -1.92 8.97
N ALA A 70 9.14 -2.10 9.63
CA ALA A 70 9.23 -1.98 11.08
C ALA A 70 8.89 -0.57 11.58
N ILE A 71 9.20 0.48 10.82
CA ILE A 71 8.83 1.87 11.14
C ILE A 71 7.31 2.01 11.26
N ASN A 72 6.55 1.54 10.26
CA ASN A 72 5.08 1.62 10.31
C ASN A 72 4.47 0.67 11.34
N HIS A 73 5.08 -0.50 11.60
CA HIS A 73 4.65 -1.37 12.70
C HIS A 73 4.82 -0.71 14.06
N ALA A 74 5.95 -0.04 14.29
CA ALA A 74 6.17 0.69 15.53
C ALA A 74 5.15 1.83 15.69
N ALA A 75 4.90 2.60 14.63
CA ALA A 75 3.87 3.65 14.63
C ALA A 75 2.48 3.08 14.93
N ALA A 76 2.10 1.96 14.30
CA ALA A 76 0.79 1.34 14.50
C ALA A 76 0.57 0.86 15.94
N ARG A 77 1.61 0.38 16.63
CA ARG A 77 1.51 -0.06 18.04
C ARG A 77 1.24 1.08 19.02
N ASN A 78 1.50 2.31 18.61
CA ASN A 78 1.39 3.50 19.45
C ASN A 78 0.01 4.18 19.31
N GLY A 79 -1.08 3.39 19.38
CA GLY A 79 -2.42 3.95 19.47
C GLY A 79 -3.37 3.63 18.30
N HIS A 80 -2.96 2.77 17.38
CA HIS A 80 -3.85 2.33 16.30
C HIS A 80 -4.39 0.93 16.56
N ARG A 81 -5.70 0.75 16.41
CA ARG A 81 -6.37 -0.55 16.50
C ARG A 81 -6.09 -1.43 15.30
N LEU A 82 -5.91 -0.84 14.13
CA LEU A 82 -5.70 -1.55 12.87
C LEU A 82 -4.50 -0.99 12.10
N TYR A 83 -3.64 -1.89 11.64
CA TYR A 83 -2.62 -1.56 10.64
C TYR A 83 -2.93 -2.20 9.30
N HIS A 84 -3.38 -1.41 8.35
CA HIS A 84 -3.65 -1.82 6.97
C HIS A 84 -2.35 -1.82 6.16
N MET A 85 -1.83 -2.99 5.86
CA MET A 85 -0.51 -3.16 5.22
C MET A 85 -0.53 -3.06 3.70
N SER A 86 -1.66 -2.67 3.09
CA SER A 86 -1.88 -2.62 1.64
C SER A 86 -1.72 -3.98 0.93
N ALA A 87 -1.82 -4.02 -0.39
CA ALA A 87 -1.63 -5.21 -1.19
C ALA A 87 -0.15 -5.64 -1.31
N GLY A 88 0.10 -6.85 -1.78
CA GLY A 88 1.43 -7.40 -2.07
C GLY A 88 2.20 -7.92 -0.85
N ALA A 89 3.30 -8.65 -1.10
CA ALA A 89 4.19 -9.25 -0.10
C ALA A 89 3.45 -10.11 0.95
N GLU A 90 2.49 -10.91 0.54
CA GLU A 90 1.57 -11.67 1.41
C GLU A 90 2.31 -12.54 2.42
N GLY A 91 3.25 -13.38 1.99
CA GLY A 91 4.03 -14.25 2.88
C GLY A 91 4.76 -13.47 3.98
N PHE A 92 5.33 -12.31 3.62
CA PHE A 92 5.98 -11.45 4.61
C PHE A 92 5.00 -10.91 5.66
N LYS A 93 3.78 -10.57 5.26
CA LYS A 93 2.75 -10.02 6.14
C LYS A 93 2.16 -11.10 7.05
N ARG A 94 1.88 -12.28 6.51
CA ARG A 94 1.39 -13.45 7.27
C ARG A 94 2.35 -13.84 8.41
N LEU A 95 3.67 -13.88 8.13
CA LEU A 95 4.70 -14.16 9.13
C LEU A 95 4.74 -13.12 10.27
N ARG A 96 4.02 -12.01 10.15
CA ARG A 96 3.93 -10.93 11.17
C ARG A 96 2.51 -10.76 11.71
N GLY A 97 1.70 -11.82 11.63
CA GLY A 97 0.34 -11.81 12.15
C GLY A 97 -0.67 -11.07 11.27
N GLY A 98 -0.29 -10.69 10.04
CA GLY A 98 -1.22 -10.09 9.10
C GLY A 98 -2.27 -11.10 8.63
N ARG A 99 -3.52 -10.68 8.64
CA ARG A 99 -4.65 -11.45 8.07
C ARG A 99 -5.00 -10.89 6.70
N ALA A 100 -5.21 -11.78 5.73
CA ALA A 100 -5.70 -11.40 4.41
C ALA A 100 -7.18 -10.99 4.51
N THR A 101 -7.52 -9.88 3.85
CA THR A 101 -8.91 -9.41 3.73
C THR A 101 -9.19 -9.04 2.29
N VAL A 102 -10.44 -9.20 1.86
CA VAL A 102 -10.87 -8.75 0.53
C VAL A 102 -11.06 -7.24 0.58
N GLU A 103 -10.34 -6.53 -0.28
CA GLU A 103 -10.46 -5.09 -0.45
C GLU A 103 -11.34 -4.77 -1.66
N TYR A 104 -12.13 -3.72 -1.55
CA TYR A 104 -12.97 -3.22 -2.63
C TYR A 104 -12.49 -1.84 -3.05
N MET A 105 -12.38 -1.64 -4.35
CA MET A 105 -12.14 -0.33 -4.94
C MET A 105 -13.47 0.26 -5.40
N ILE A 106 -13.75 1.49 -5.00
CA ILE A 106 -14.86 2.27 -5.52
C ILE A 106 -14.33 3.17 -6.64
N ALA A 107 -14.94 3.07 -7.81
CA ALA A 107 -14.59 3.90 -8.95
C ALA A 107 -15.85 4.53 -9.54
N ASP A 108 -15.80 5.84 -9.80
CA ASP A 108 -16.89 6.59 -10.40
C ASP A 108 -16.65 6.74 -11.91
N PHE A 109 -17.53 6.16 -12.69
CA PHE A 109 -17.50 6.20 -14.15
C PHE A 109 -18.64 7.05 -14.76
N ARG A 110 -19.32 7.90 -13.97
CA ARG A 110 -20.48 8.66 -14.46
C ARG A 110 -20.16 9.52 -15.67
N HIS A 111 -18.96 10.11 -15.70
CA HIS A 111 -18.49 10.98 -16.77
C HIS A 111 -17.59 10.28 -17.80
N ALA A 112 -17.36 8.97 -17.66
CA ALA A 112 -16.53 8.21 -18.57
C ALA A 112 -17.29 7.88 -19.89
N PRO A 113 -16.57 7.70 -21.02
CA PRO A 113 -17.15 7.21 -22.27
C PRO A 113 -17.92 5.91 -22.08
N GLN A 114 -18.96 5.69 -22.91
CA GLN A 114 -19.86 4.53 -22.78
C GLN A 114 -19.11 3.18 -22.80
N ALA A 115 -18.10 3.06 -23.65
CA ALA A 115 -17.27 1.85 -23.71
C ALA A 115 -16.57 1.55 -22.38
N GLN A 116 -16.01 2.57 -21.72
CA GLN A 116 -15.36 2.42 -20.41
C GLN A 116 -16.38 2.06 -19.32
N ARG A 117 -17.58 2.65 -19.34
CA ARG A 117 -18.66 2.28 -18.40
C ARG A 117 -19.10 0.84 -18.56
N ARG A 118 -19.19 0.33 -19.81
CA ARG A 118 -19.51 -1.09 -20.09
C ARG A 118 -18.39 -2.01 -19.58
N ALA A 119 -17.13 -1.69 -19.88
CA ALA A 119 -15.98 -2.46 -19.41
C ALA A 119 -15.92 -2.52 -17.88
N ALA A 120 -16.14 -1.38 -17.20
CA ALA A 120 -16.20 -1.31 -15.75
C ALA A 120 -17.29 -2.19 -15.13
N ARG A 121 -18.49 -2.25 -15.73
CA ARG A 121 -19.57 -3.13 -15.27
C ARG A 121 -19.19 -4.61 -15.39
N ILE A 122 -18.59 -5.01 -16.52
CA ILE A 122 -18.13 -6.40 -16.73
C ILE A 122 -17.06 -6.74 -15.69
N LEU A 123 -16.05 -5.90 -15.53
CA LEU A 123 -14.98 -6.09 -14.55
C LEU A 123 -15.53 -6.18 -13.12
N SER A 124 -16.45 -5.31 -12.75
CA SER A 124 -17.11 -5.33 -11.44
C SER A 124 -17.85 -6.67 -11.21
N SER A 125 -18.56 -7.17 -12.19
CA SER A 125 -19.27 -8.46 -12.06
C SER A 125 -18.32 -9.64 -11.88
N LEU A 126 -17.21 -9.66 -12.60
CA LEU A 126 -16.18 -10.70 -12.49
C LEU A 126 -15.46 -10.67 -11.14
N THR A 127 -15.05 -9.49 -10.70
CA THR A 127 -14.37 -9.32 -9.41
C THR A 127 -15.27 -9.64 -8.22
N GLN A 128 -16.56 -9.31 -8.28
CA GLN A 128 -17.53 -9.69 -7.24
C GLN A 128 -17.71 -11.22 -7.16
N ARG A 129 -17.76 -11.92 -8.29
CA ARG A 129 -17.84 -13.39 -8.30
C ARG A 129 -16.58 -14.01 -7.69
N ALA A 130 -15.40 -13.51 -8.04
CA ALA A 130 -14.13 -13.96 -7.46
C ALA A 130 -14.08 -13.72 -5.96
N ALA A 131 -14.48 -12.54 -5.50
CA ALA A 131 -14.51 -12.19 -4.08
C ALA A 131 -15.45 -13.07 -3.24
N ARG A 132 -16.59 -13.47 -3.80
CA ARG A 132 -17.52 -14.43 -3.14
C ARG A 132 -16.85 -15.79 -2.90
N ARG A 133 -16.12 -16.32 -3.89
CA ARG A 133 -15.39 -17.59 -3.73
C ARG A 133 -14.33 -17.52 -2.65
N LEU A 134 -13.55 -16.44 -2.61
CA LEU A 134 -12.51 -16.25 -1.59
C LEU A 134 -13.06 -16.14 -0.16
N ARG A 135 -14.32 -15.72 0.01
CA ARG A 135 -14.98 -15.64 1.33
C ARG A 135 -15.49 -17.00 1.85
N THR A 136 -15.80 -17.92 0.94
CA THR A 136 -16.26 -19.27 1.31
C THR A 136 -15.11 -20.18 1.71
N ASP A 137 -13.87 -19.85 1.31
CA ASP A 137 -12.68 -20.66 1.56
C ASP A 137 -11.84 -20.14 2.75
N SER A 138 -12.37 -19.17 3.50
CA SER A 138 -11.73 -18.54 4.69
C SER A 138 -12.49 -18.84 5.97
#